data_6ac43d35e7e85613e195e35420c4b668
#
_entry.id   6ac43d35e7e85613e195e35420c4b668
#
_cell.length_a   1.000
_cell.length_b   1.000
_cell.length_c   1.000
_cell.angle_alpha   90.00
_cell.angle_beta   90.00
_cell.angle_gamma   90.00
#
_symmetry.space_group_name_H-M   'P 1'
#
loop_
_entity.id
_entity.type
_entity.pdbx_description
1 polymer ?
#
loop_
_entity_poly.entity_id
_entity_poly.type
_entity_poly.pdbx_seq_one_letter_code
_entity_poly.pdbx_strand_id
1 'polypeptide(L)'
;MTFKAQTLASEVAEDPIALRIARHCATLPFVRAVGLFGSRAALNDPDDGADWDLGAFTALDGHPPASDREALWSMADSPVRGRAIVREGLNDRFRLDGIHVELEYFTIAGCETALDCVFVDGDTVRRPSEWCVLGECPEAVCADIAICRPTYDPDGVIAAWKERVAQYPAPFRARVMSGSCLQLRYRVKDLARACAIGDAAAFHAALSEYCFLLCRMLYAANRVYFRGIKRAIVGMAGFDTLPADCTERLDRMLRAPLNGDTMSGVAREATALLSQAVDAINRCCDEDRAAIEPGLWDWPDLAVLEGQPLRRDCEPRQASPRRGEEG
;
A
#
# COMPACT_ATOMS: atom_id res chain seq x y z
N MET A 1 12.62 4.97 19.99
CA MET A 1 12.95 6.37 19.57
C MET A 1 11.65 7.10 19.31
N THR A 2 11.32 8.04 20.17
CA THR A 2 10.13 8.89 20.05
C THR A 2 10.32 9.80 18.83
N PHE A 3 9.53 9.58 17.80
CA PHE A 3 9.51 10.44 16.62
C PHE A 3 9.30 11.89 17.07
N LYS A 4 10.21 12.78 16.75
CA LYS A 4 10.09 14.23 16.99
C LYS A 4 8.99 14.78 16.07
N ALA A 5 7.73 14.61 16.47
CA ALA A 5 6.57 15.09 15.72
C ALA A 5 6.30 16.60 15.87
N GLN A 6 7.09 17.31 16.63
CA GLN A 6 6.74 18.69 17.02
C GLN A 6 7.45 19.84 16.27
N THR A 7 8.44 19.53 15.42
CA THR A 7 9.19 20.64 14.74
C THR A 7 8.79 20.84 13.28
N LEU A 8 8.02 19.95 12.68
CA LEU A 8 7.73 19.96 11.23
C LEU A 8 6.40 20.65 10.83
N ALA A 9 5.53 20.95 11.77
CA ALA A 9 4.26 21.61 11.48
C ALA A 9 4.41 23.09 11.04
N SER A 10 5.54 23.71 11.32
CA SER A 10 5.78 25.13 10.99
C SER A 10 6.27 25.37 9.56
N GLU A 11 7.02 24.43 8.95
CA GLU A 11 7.63 24.64 7.63
C GLU A 11 6.67 24.45 6.46
N VAL A 12 5.64 23.58 6.60
CA VAL A 12 4.64 23.39 5.52
C VAL A 12 3.57 24.48 5.53
N ALA A 13 3.39 25.17 6.64
CA ALA A 13 2.54 26.37 6.71
C ALA A 13 3.05 27.53 5.84
N GLU A 14 4.29 27.43 5.32
CA GLU A 14 4.94 28.51 4.57
C GLU A 14 4.99 28.25 3.05
N ASP A 15 4.60 27.04 2.55
CA ASP A 15 4.67 26.81 1.11
C ASP A 15 3.59 27.61 0.35
N PRO A 16 4.00 28.49 -0.56
CA PRO A 16 3.09 29.41 -1.23
C PRO A 16 2.01 28.70 -2.07
N ILE A 17 2.32 27.56 -2.68
CA ILE A 17 1.39 26.83 -3.55
C ILE A 17 0.32 26.13 -2.73
N ALA A 18 0.73 25.34 -1.73
CA ALA A 18 -0.21 24.63 -0.85
C ALA A 18 -1.15 25.61 -0.13
N LEU A 19 -0.61 26.75 0.35
CA LEU A 19 -1.40 27.80 1.00
C LEU A 19 -2.37 28.50 0.02
N ARG A 20 -1.97 28.76 -1.22
CA ARG A 20 -2.89 29.35 -2.23
C ARG A 20 -4.07 28.45 -2.49
N ILE A 21 -3.82 27.15 -2.69
CA ILE A 21 -4.87 26.16 -2.93
C ILE A 21 -5.75 26.00 -1.68
N ALA A 22 -5.16 25.88 -0.49
CA ALA A 22 -5.89 25.76 0.76
C ALA A 22 -6.79 27.00 1.03
N ARG A 23 -6.29 28.21 0.81
CA ARG A 23 -7.08 29.44 0.94
C ARG A 23 -8.27 29.48 -0.02
N HIS A 24 -8.04 29.05 -1.27
CA HIS A 24 -9.15 28.95 -2.23
C HIS A 24 -10.18 27.91 -1.78
N CYS A 25 -9.75 26.68 -1.44
CA CYS A 25 -10.64 25.64 -0.94
C CYS A 25 -11.42 26.10 0.31
N ALA A 26 -10.80 26.88 1.18
CA ALA A 26 -11.46 27.43 2.38
C ALA A 26 -12.60 28.40 2.08
N THR A 27 -12.68 28.96 0.84
CA THR A 27 -13.84 29.79 0.43
C THR A 27 -15.05 28.95 0.03
N LEU A 28 -14.89 27.65 -0.18
CA LEU A 28 -15.95 26.74 -0.56
C LEU A 28 -16.71 26.27 0.70
N PRO A 29 -18.02 26.52 0.82
CA PRO A 29 -18.74 26.30 2.08
C PRO A 29 -18.83 24.84 2.52
N PHE A 30 -18.60 23.92 1.60
CA PHE A 30 -18.64 22.48 1.85
C PHE A 30 -17.25 21.89 2.18
N VAL A 31 -16.14 22.63 1.99
CA VAL A 31 -14.81 22.16 2.38
C VAL A 31 -14.58 22.39 3.86
N ARG A 32 -14.23 21.35 4.56
CA ARG A 32 -13.97 21.36 6.00
C ARG A 32 -12.49 21.31 6.36
N ALA A 33 -11.69 20.64 5.52
CA ALA A 33 -10.26 20.57 5.72
C ALA A 33 -9.52 20.41 4.40
N VAL A 34 -8.24 20.79 4.38
CA VAL A 34 -7.30 20.55 3.27
C VAL A 34 -6.00 20.03 3.86
N GLY A 35 -5.47 18.97 3.26
CA GLY A 35 -4.21 18.36 3.67
C GLY A 35 -3.27 18.17 2.50
N LEU A 36 -1.96 18.25 2.78
CA LEU A 36 -0.91 17.87 1.87
C LEU A 36 -0.57 16.40 2.08
N PHE A 37 -0.40 15.65 0.99
CA PHE A 37 -0.10 14.24 0.93
C PHE A 37 1.16 13.96 0.12
N GLY A 38 1.33 12.69 -0.29
CA GLY A 38 2.37 12.28 -1.22
C GLY A 38 3.78 12.42 -0.68
N SER A 39 4.73 12.59 -1.61
CA SER A 39 6.15 12.66 -1.28
C SER A 39 6.50 13.93 -0.51
N ARG A 40 5.84 15.05 -0.80
CA ARG A 40 6.07 16.33 -0.10
C ARG A 40 5.59 16.30 1.36
N ALA A 41 4.61 15.47 1.69
CA ALA A 41 4.20 15.26 3.06
C ALA A 41 5.09 14.27 3.82
N ALA A 42 5.57 13.22 3.13
CA ALA A 42 6.31 12.11 3.73
C ALA A 42 7.81 12.37 3.88
N LEU A 43 8.41 13.19 3.01
CA LEU A 43 9.85 13.42 2.96
C LEU A 43 10.20 14.82 3.48
N ASN A 44 11.33 14.90 4.20
CA ASN A 44 11.85 16.18 4.68
C ASN A 44 12.50 16.99 3.56
N ASP A 45 12.92 16.33 2.47
CA ASP A 45 13.57 16.91 1.32
C ASP A 45 13.00 16.25 0.05
N PRO A 46 11.79 16.68 -0.39
CA PRO A 46 11.20 16.17 -1.62
C PRO A 46 12.01 16.65 -2.81
N ASP A 47 12.09 15.80 -3.84
CA ASP A 47 12.68 16.16 -5.13
C ASP A 47 12.03 17.44 -5.67
N ASP A 48 12.81 18.40 -6.21
CA ASP A 48 12.30 19.67 -6.76
C ASP A 48 11.19 19.46 -7.82
N GLY A 49 11.20 18.30 -8.49
CA GLY A 49 10.18 17.90 -9.47
C GLY A 49 8.98 17.17 -8.89
N ALA A 50 8.88 16.99 -7.57
CA ALA A 50 7.76 16.25 -6.98
C ALA A 50 6.45 17.02 -7.11
N ASP A 51 5.38 16.32 -7.48
CA ASP A 51 4.03 16.85 -7.59
C ASP A 51 3.50 17.32 -6.23
N TRP A 52 2.53 18.23 -6.26
CA TRP A 52 1.76 18.62 -5.10
C TRP A 52 0.49 17.78 -5.03
N ASP A 53 0.46 16.83 -4.10
CA ASP A 53 -0.69 15.98 -3.83
C ASP A 53 -1.50 16.60 -2.68
N LEU A 54 -2.65 17.19 -2.95
CA LEU A 54 -3.54 17.80 -1.97
C LEU A 54 -4.87 17.07 -1.91
N GLY A 55 -5.45 16.98 -0.71
CA GLY A 55 -6.79 16.47 -0.49
C GLY A 55 -7.68 17.53 0.13
N ALA A 56 -8.81 17.82 -0.49
CA ALA A 56 -9.88 18.64 0.08
C ALA A 56 -10.98 17.72 0.63
N PHE A 57 -11.23 17.82 1.93
CA PHE A 57 -12.24 17.01 2.63
C PHE A 57 -13.54 17.78 2.72
N THR A 58 -14.60 17.19 2.19
CA THR A 58 -15.89 17.87 2.00
C THR A 58 -16.99 17.25 2.84
N ALA A 59 -17.96 18.09 3.24
CA ALA A 59 -19.19 17.65 3.90
C ALA A 59 -20.31 17.29 2.90
N LEU A 60 -19.99 17.17 1.61
CA LEU A 60 -20.96 16.76 0.58
C LEU A 60 -21.17 15.24 0.60
N ASP A 61 -22.33 14.80 0.14
CA ASP A 61 -22.62 13.38 -0.12
C ASP A 61 -22.10 12.90 -1.49
N GLY A 62 -21.29 13.73 -2.17
CA GLY A 62 -20.75 13.47 -3.49
C GLY A 62 -19.69 14.47 -3.91
N HIS A 63 -19.44 14.56 -5.22
CA HIS A 63 -18.39 15.43 -5.75
C HIS A 63 -18.80 16.90 -5.79
N PRO A 64 -17.86 17.84 -5.58
CA PRO A 64 -18.12 19.26 -5.75
C PRO A 64 -18.55 19.56 -7.19
N PRO A 65 -19.57 20.45 -7.38
CA PRO A 65 -19.99 20.90 -8.69
C PRO A 65 -18.83 21.52 -9.49
N ALA A 66 -18.85 21.38 -10.81
CA ALA A 66 -17.83 21.97 -11.68
C ALA A 66 -17.75 23.50 -11.52
N SER A 67 -18.92 24.17 -11.36
CA SER A 67 -19.01 25.61 -11.13
C SER A 67 -18.19 26.09 -9.93
N ASP A 68 -18.16 25.32 -8.87
CA ASP A 68 -17.45 25.67 -7.63
C ASP A 68 -15.93 25.48 -7.77
N ARG A 69 -15.50 24.63 -8.72
CA ARG A 69 -14.08 24.35 -9.01
C ARG A 69 -13.50 25.28 -10.07
N GLU A 70 -14.33 25.94 -10.89
CA GLU A 70 -13.89 26.83 -11.98
C GLU A 70 -13.02 27.97 -11.48
N ALA A 71 -13.28 28.50 -10.30
CA ALA A 71 -12.45 29.55 -9.72
C ALA A 71 -11.01 29.07 -9.41
N LEU A 72 -10.85 27.82 -8.98
CA LEU A 72 -9.54 27.18 -8.82
C LEU A 72 -8.86 27.01 -10.19
N TRP A 73 -9.62 26.58 -11.18
CA TRP A 73 -9.09 26.40 -12.54
C TRP A 73 -8.58 27.69 -13.16
N SER A 74 -9.16 28.85 -12.80
CA SER A 74 -8.70 30.15 -13.25
C SER A 74 -7.30 30.55 -12.75
N MET A 75 -6.79 29.87 -11.72
CA MET A 75 -5.44 30.07 -11.19
C MET A 75 -4.39 29.19 -11.91
N ALA A 76 -4.83 28.21 -12.67
CA ALA A 76 -3.95 27.24 -13.31
C ALA A 76 -3.23 27.80 -14.53
N ASP A 77 -1.96 27.46 -14.70
CA ASP A 77 -1.14 27.81 -15.87
C ASP A 77 -1.47 26.97 -17.11
N SER A 78 -2.29 25.94 -16.95
CA SER A 78 -2.66 24.98 -17.99
C SER A 78 -4.12 24.58 -17.86
N PRO A 79 -4.73 24.03 -18.94
CA PRO A 79 -6.08 23.48 -18.85
C PRO A 79 -6.17 22.42 -17.74
N VAL A 80 -7.15 22.56 -16.87
CA VAL A 80 -7.42 21.58 -15.82
C VAL A 80 -8.02 20.32 -16.43
N ARG A 81 -7.49 19.17 -16.04
CA ARG A 81 -8.03 17.86 -16.40
C ARG A 81 -8.69 17.26 -15.18
N GLY A 82 -10.01 17.50 -15.06
CA GLY A 82 -10.82 16.83 -14.04
C GLY A 82 -11.05 15.37 -14.44
N ARG A 83 -10.86 14.45 -13.51
CA ARG A 83 -11.16 13.03 -13.69
C ARG A 83 -11.91 12.52 -12.46
N ALA A 84 -13.09 11.93 -12.68
CA ALA A 84 -13.74 11.14 -11.65
C ALA A 84 -12.88 9.92 -11.34
N ILE A 85 -12.60 9.70 -10.06
CA ILE A 85 -11.92 8.51 -9.58
C ILE A 85 -13.01 7.50 -9.22
N VAL A 86 -12.82 6.23 -9.59
CA VAL A 86 -13.81 5.14 -9.48
C VAL A 86 -14.28 4.88 -8.05
N ARG A 87 -13.59 5.37 -7.05
CA ARG A 87 -13.95 5.24 -5.63
C ARG A 87 -14.21 6.59 -4.99
N GLU A 88 -15.38 7.16 -5.29
CA GLU A 88 -15.94 8.29 -4.54
C GLU A 88 -15.07 9.55 -4.47
N GLY A 89 -14.05 9.66 -5.33
CA GLY A 89 -13.17 10.81 -5.43
C GLY A 89 -13.32 11.54 -6.77
N LEU A 90 -12.95 12.79 -6.77
CA LEU A 90 -12.75 13.59 -7.96
C LEU A 90 -11.37 14.19 -7.88
N ASN A 91 -10.58 14.09 -8.94
CA ASN A 91 -9.23 14.61 -8.98
C ASN A 91 -9.15 15.69 -10.07
N ASP A 92 -8.70 16.87 -9.70
CA ASP A 92 -8.33 17.95 -10.63
C ASP A 92 -6.81 18.01 -10.76
N ARG A 93 -6.31 17.84 -11.99
CA ARG A 93 -4.89 17.89 -12.34
C ARG A 93 -4.60 19.12 -13.16
N PHE A 94 -3.65 19.93 -12.71
CA PHE A 94 -3.26 21.16 -13.37
C PHE A 94 -1.81 21.53 -13.08
N ARG A 95 -1.32 22.62 -13.68
CA ARG A 95 -0.07 23.24 -13.28
C ARG A 95 -0.33 24.58 -12.62
N LEU A 96 0.44 24.85 -11.59
CA LEU A 96 0.44 26.13 -10.90
C LEU A 96 1.91 26.55 -10.68
N ASP A 97 2.28 27.71 -11.20
CA ASP A 97 3.67 28.21 -11.21
C ASP A 97 4.65 27.17 -11.83
N GLY A 98 4.20 26.48 -12.90
CA GLY A 98 4.96 25.46 -13.62
C GLY A 98 5.04 24.09 -12.93
N ILE A 99 4.53 23.94 -11.71
CA ILE A 99 4.57 22.70 -10.93
C ILE A 99 3.26 21.92 -11.09
N HIS A 100 3.33 20.59 -11.15
CA HIS A 100 2.16 19.75 -11.19
C HIS A 100 1.44 19.74 -9.85
N VAL A 101 0.11 19.88 -9.91
CA VAL A 101 -0.79 19.78 -8.76
C VAL A 101 -1.83 18.72 -9.04
N GLU A 102 -2.04 17.84 -8.08
CA GLU A 102 -3.18 16.94 -7.98
C GLU A 102 -4.00 17.34 -6.77
N LEU A 103 -5.24 17.78 -7.01
CA LEU A 103 -6.18 18.09 -5.94
C LEU A 103 -7.31 17.07 -5.95
N GLU A 104 -7.35 16.24 -4.93
CA GLU A 104 -8.39 15.23 -4.74
C GLU A 104 -9.48 15.75 -3.79
N TYR A 105 -10.73 15.45 -4.13
CA TYR A 105 -11.88 15.78 -3.28
C TYR A 105 -12.43 14.51 -2.67
N PHE A 106 -12.37 14.43 -1.35
CA PHE A 106 -12.87 13.31 -0.57
C PHE A 106 -14.08 13.73 0.24
N THR A 107 -15.07 12.84 0.40
CA THR A 107 -16.12 13.06 1.38
C THR A 107 -15.63 12.66 2.76
N ILE A 108 -15.98 13.45 3.78
CA ILE A 108 -15.66 13.11 5.18
C ILE A 108 -16.28 11.77 5.56
N ALA A 109 -17.54 11.53 5.15
CA ALA A 109 -18.21 10.25 5.40
C ALA A 109 -17.49 9.06 4.77
N GLY A 110 -16.95 9.20 3.54
CA GLY A 110 -16.14 8.17 2.88
C GLY A 110 -14.86 7.87 3.63
N CYS A 111 -14.16 8.90 4.11
CA CYS A 111 -12.96 8.74 4.93
C CYS A 111 -13.26 8.05 6.27
N GLU A 112 -14.35 8.43 6.95
CA GLU A 112 -14.78 7.77 8.19
C GLU A 112 -15.11 6.30 7.95
N THR A 113 -15.86 5.99 6.88
CA THR A 113 -16.15 4.60 6.49
C THR A 113 -14.87 3.81 6.23
N ALA A 114 -13.88 4.39 5.54
CA ALA A 114 -12.61 3.74 5.28
C ALA A 114 -11.80 3.49 6.57
N LEU A 115 -11.83 4.44 7.52
CA LEU A 115 -11.25 4.25 8.84
C LEU A 115 -11.97 3.15 9.62
N ASP A 116 -13.29 3.10 9.57
CA ASP A 116 -14.09 2.08 10.26
C ASP A 116 -13.80 0.67 9.73
N CYS A 117 -13.52 0.50 8.44
CA CYS A 117 -13.05 -0.78 7.90
C CYS A 117 -11.83 -1.31 8.67
N VAL A 118 -10.91 -0.44 9.08
CA VAL A 118 -9.68 -0.83 9.81
C VAL A 118 -9.93 -0.95 11.31
N PHE A 119 -10.57 0.06 11.91
CA PHE A 119 -10.66 0.22 13.37
C PHE A 119 -11.83 -0.52 14.01
N VAL A 120 -12.92 -0.72 13.27
CA VAL A 120 -14.15 -1.36 13.75
C VAL A 120 -14.28 -2.77 13.18
N ASP A 121 -14.24 -2.89 11.84
CA ASP A 121 -14.46 -4.17 11.17
C ASP A 121 -13.21 -5.04 11.17
N GLY A 122 -12.03 -4.43 11.20
CA GLY A 122 -10.73 -5.10 11.05
C GLY A 122 -10.62 -5.78 9.69
N ASP A 123 -11.19 -5.17 8.64
CA ASP A 123 -11.15 -5.68 7.27
C ASP A 123 -9.73 -5.63 6.72
N THR A 124 -9.23 -6.77 6.26
CA THR A 124 -7.90 -6.90 5.65
C THR A 124 -7.96 -7.23 4.16
N VAL A 125 -9.16 -7.29 3.60
CA VAL A 125 -9.37 -7.71 2.21
C VAL A 125 -8.89 -6.63 1.25
N ARG A 126 -7.91 -7.00 0.43
CA ARG A 126 -7.41 -6.16 -0.65
C ARG A 126 -8.45 -6.03 -1.76
N ARG A 127 -8.67 -4.82 -2.22
CA ARG A 127 -9.65 -4.50 -3.27
C ARG A 127 -8.96 -4.18 -4.60
N PRO A 128 -9.57 -4.50 -5.74
CA PRO A 128 -9.08 -4.02 -7.03
C PRO A 128 -8.98 -2.49 -7.06
N SER A 129 -7.92 -1.98 -7.71
CA SER A 129 -7.70 -0.55 -7.88
C SER A 129 -7.19 -0.26 -9.28
N GLU A 130 -7.61 0.84 -9.88
CA GLU A 130 -7.10 1.29 -11.17
C GLU A 130 -5.67 1.84 -11.07
N TRP A 131 -5.26 2.24 -9.88
CA TRP A 131 -3.97 2.90 -9.63
C TRP A 131 -2.92 1.96 -9.03
N CYS A 132 -3.37 0.91 -8.38
CA CYS A 132 -2.50 -0.06 -7.71
C CYS A 132 -2.61 -1.41 -8.39
N VAL A 133 -1.64 -1.77 -9.24
CA VAL A 133 -1.61 -3.04 -10.00
C VAL A 133 -1.87 -4.26 -9.12
N LEU A 134 -1.33 -4.25 -7.89
CA LEU A 134 -1.53 -5.31 -6.91
C LEU A 134 -2.76 -5.11 -6.01
N GLY A 135 -3.61 -4.11 -6.35
CA GLY A 135 -4.77 -3.75 -5.54
C GLY A 135 -4.42 -2.88 -4.33
N GLU A 136 -5.46 -2.39 -3.67
CA GLU A 136 -5.40 -1.45 -2.57
C GLU A 136 -5.81 -2.12 -1.26
N CYS A 137 -5.04 -1.88 -0.21
CA CYS A 137 -5.32 -2.39 1.14
C CYS A 137 -6.20 -1.40 1.90
N PRO A 138 -7.11 -1.87 2.78
CA PRO A 138 -7.96 -0.99 3.59
C PRO A 138 -7.17 0.01 4.42
N GLU A 139 -5.99 -0.37 4.91
CA GLU A 139 -5.11 0.46 5.71
C GLU A 139 -4.36 1.56 4.93
N ALA A 140 -4.48 1.62 3.60
CA ALA A 140 -3.83 2.65 2.80
C ALA A 140 -4.31 4.06 3.19
N VAL A 141 -5.61 4.22 3.49
CA VAL A 141 -6.16 5.48 3.98
C VAL A 141 -5.53 5.90 5.32
N CYS A 142 -5.30 4.95 6.22
CA CYS A 142 -4.63 5.23 7.50
C CYS A 142 -3.18 5.68 7.28
N ALA A 143 -2.47 5.08 6.31
CA ALA A 143 -1.13 5.48 5.94
C ALA A 143 -1.09 6.92 5.38
N ASP A 144 -2.05 7.27 4.53
CA ASP A 144 -2.15 8.61 3.96
C ASP A 144 -2.48 9.65 5.04
N ILE A 145 -3.43 9.37 5.94
CA ILE A 145 -3.75 10.25 7.06
C ILE A 145 -2.56 10.41 8.01
N ALA A 146 -1.81 9.34 8.28
CA ALA A 146 -0.65 9.40 9.17
C ALA A 146 0.42 10.40 8.68
N ILE A 147 0.68 10.44 7.36
CA ILE A 147 1.65 11.37 6.75
C ILE A 147 1.04 12.73 6.40
N CYS A 148 -0.29 12.85 6.35
CA CYS A 148 -0.97 14.08 5.97
C CYS A 148 -0.49 15.27 6.81
N ARG A 149 -0.18 16.38 6.14
CA ARG A 149 0.11 17.67 6.78
C ARG A 149 -1.07 18.61 6.56
N PRO A 150 -1.82 18.97 7.61
CA PRO A 150 -2.94 19.89 7.47
C PRO A 150 -2.47 21.24 6.97
N THR A 151 -3.11 21.76 5.93
CA THR A 151 -2.90 23.14 5.42
C THR A 151 -4.09 24.04 5.74
N TYR A 152 -5.26 23.46 5.99
CA TYR A 152 -6.48 24.10 6.47
C TYR A 152 -7.30 23.05 7.24
N ASP A 153 -7.56 23.27 8.52
CA ASP A 153 -8.31 22.31 9.37
C ASP A 153 -8.95 23.04 10.58
N PRO A 154 -9.87 24.01 10.33
CA PRO A 154 -10.43 24.85 11.40
C PRO A 154 -11.27 24.05 12.39
N ASP A 155 -11.92 22.97 11.93
CA ASP A 155 -12.79 22.12 12.73
C ASP A 155 -12.05 20.92 13.35
N GLY A 156 -10.74 20.77 13.07
CA GLY A 156 -9.90 19.68 13.61
C GLY A 156 -10.22 18.30 13.02
N VAL A 157 -10.76 18.22 11.81
CA VAL A 157 -11.13 16.95 11.16
C VAL A 157 -9.90 16.06 10.92
N ILE A 158 -8.86 16.63 10.29
CA ILE A 158 -7.61 15.90 10.05
C ILE A 158 -6.92 15.59 11.37
N ALA A 159 -6.94 16.53 12.31
CA ALA A 159 -6.33 16.33 13.63
C ALA A 159 -6.96 15.14 14.36
N ALA A 160 -8.29 15.02 14.36
CA ALA A 160 -9.00 13.89 14.96
C ALA A 160 -8.65 12.56 14.28
N TRP A 161 -8.58 12.53 12.95
CA TRP A 161 -8.16 11.33 12.23
C TRP A 161 -6.71 10.93 12.52
N LYS A 162 -5.80 11.91 12.62
CA LYS A 162 -4.39 11.64 12.99
C LYS A 162 -4.29 11.07 14.40
N GLU A 163 -5.08 11.54 15.34
CA GLU A 163 -5.15 10.96 16.68
C GLU A 163 -5.65 9.52 16.65
N ARG A 164 -6.69 9.24 15.84
CA ARG A 164 -7.23 7.89 15.66
C ARG A 164 -6.20 6.94 15.05
N VAL A 165 -5.48 7.34 13.99
CA VAL A 165 -4.49 6.50 13.33
C VAL A 165 -3.15 6.41 14.08
N ALA A 166 -2.91 7.24 15.09
CA ALA A 166 -1.71 7.14 15.93
C ALA A 166 -1.62 5.80 16.67
N GLN A 167 -2.75 5.13 16.87
CA GLN A 167 -2.82 3.82 17.52
C GLN A 167 -3.12 2.74 16.48
N TYR A 168 -2.12 1.91 16.17
CA TYR A 168 -2.32 0.77 15.27
C TYR A 168 -3.16 -0.31 15.97
N PRO A 169 -4.36 -0.71 15.47
CA PRO A 169 -5.22 -1.63 16.19
C PRO A 169 -4.61 -3.04 16.27
N ALA A 170 -4.46 -3.58 17.47
CA ALA A 170 -3.86 -4.90 17.67
C ALA A 170 -4.62 -6.04 16.96
N PRO A 171 -5.97 -6.09 16.97
CA PRO A 171 -6.71 -7.12 16.24
C PRO A 171 -6.52 -7.04 14.73
N PHE A 172 -6.48 -5.82 14.17
CA PHE A 172 -6.20 -5.62 12.75
C PHE A 172 -4.79 -6.07 12.39
N ARG A 173 -3.79 -5.67 13.22
CA ARG A 173 -2.40 -6.11 13.09
C ARG A 173 -2.27 -7.62 13.01
N ALA A 174 -2.87 -8.34 13.95
CA ALA A 174 -2.84 -9.79 13.99
C ALA A 174 -3.43 -10.41 12.71
N ARG A 175 -4.57 -9.91 12.24
CA ARG A 175 -5.21 -10.38 10.99
C ARG A 175 -4.35 -10.10 9.76
N VAL A 176 -3.73 -8.93 9.65
CA VAL A 176 -2.83 -8.62 8.52
C VAL A 176 -1.64 -9.56 8.52
N MET A 177 -0.98 -9.75 9.67
CA MET A 177 0.19 -10.63 9.78
C MET A 177 -0.18 -12.08 9.43
N SER A 178 -1.22 -12.63 10.05
CA SER A 178 -1.64 -14.01 9.84
C SER A 178 -2.12 -14.26 8.40
N GLY A 179 -2.95 -13.37 7.86
CA GLY A 179 -3.46 -13.46 6.49
C GLY A 179 -2.36 -13.34 5.45
N SER A 180 -1.41 -12.41 5.64
CA SER A 180 -0.26 -12.27 4.74
C SER A 180 0.67 -13.47 4.82
N CYS A 181 0.95 -13.99 6.01
CA CYS A 181 1.78 -15.19 6.20
C CYS A 181 1.17 -16.40 5.48
N LEU A 182 -0.13 -16.62 5.63
CA LEU A 182 -0.84 -17.70 4.93
C LEU A 182 -0.72 -17.58 3.41
N GLN A 183 -0.94 -16.38 2.87
CA GLN A 183 -0.83 -16.14 1.43
C GLN A 183 0.61 -16.29 0.92
N LEU A 184 1.60 -15.83 1.68
CA LEU A 184 3.03 -15.98 1.36
C LEU A 184 3.44 -17.44 1.19
N ARG A 185 2.89 -18.36 2.00
CA ARG A 185 3.12 -19.81 1.85
C ARG A 185 2.68 -20.32 0.48
N TYR A 186 1.56 -19.82 -0.04
CA TYR A 186 1.13 -20.16 -1.41
C TYR A 186 2.03 -19.53 -2.46
N ARG A 187 2.44 -18.27 -2.28
CA ARG A 187 3.34 -17.59 -3.26
C ARG A 187 4.70 -18.29 -3.37
N VAL A 188 5.27 -18.78 -2.25
CA VAL A 188 6.51 -19.58 -2.30
C VAL A 188 6.32 -20.86 -3.12
N LYS A 189 5.18 -21.56 -2.97
CA LYS A 189 4.84 -22.74 -3.79
C LYS A 189 4.66 -22.38 -5.27
N ASP A 190 4.02 -21.25 -5.56
CA ASP A 190 3.82 -20.78 -6.92
C ASP A 190 5.16 -20.42 -7.60
N LEU A 191 6.07 -19.77 -6.87
CA LEU A 191 7.44 -19.51 -7.35
C LEU A 191 8.17 -20.80 -7.70
N ALA A 192 8.15 -21.80 -6.80
CA ALA A 192 8.79 -23.08 -7.04
C ALA A 192 8.18 -23.81 -8.25
N ARG A 193 6.84 -23.77 -8.40
CA ARG A 193 6.14 -24.39 -9.52
C ARG A 193 6.46 -23.70 -10.83
N ALA A 194 6.39 -22.37 -10.87
CA ALA A 194 6.72 -21.58 -12.08
C ALA A 194 8.17 -21.81 -12.52
N CYS A 195 9.10 -21.91 -11.56
CA CYS A 195 10.48 -22.27 -11.82
C CYS A 195 10.60 -23.66 -12.46
N ALA A 196 9.90 -24.67 -11.91
CA ALA A 196 9.99 -26.06 -12.38
C ALA A 196 9.50 -26.24 -13.83
N ILE A 197 8.52 -25.45 -14.26
CA ILE A 197 7.98 -25.50 -15.63
C ILE A 197 8.58 -24.44 -16.56
N GLY A 198 9.49 -23.57 -16.06
CA GLY A 198 10.11 -22.51 -16.85
C GLY A 198 9.17 -21.35 -17.24
N ASP A 199 8.08 -21.15 -16.50
CA ASP A 199 7.09 -20.09 -16.78
C ASP A 199 7.52 -18.77 -16.13
N ALA A 200 8.20 -17.93 -16.91
CA ALA A 200 8.68 -16.63 -16.46
C ALA A 200 7.55 -15.67 -16.08
N ALA A 201 6.42 -15.70 -16.80
CA ALA A 201 5.29 -14.79 -16.52
C ALA A 201 4.62 -15.13 -15.18
N ALA A 202 4.34 -16.41 -14.93
CA ALA A 202 3.81 -16.88 -13.66
C ALA A 202 4.79 -16.61 -12.51
N PHE A 203 6.11 -16.76 -12.75
CA PHE A 203 7.14 -16.47 -11.77
C PHE A 203 7.14 -14.98 -11.36
N HIS A 204 7.14 -14.06 -12.32
CA HIS A 204 7.08 -12.62 -12.04
C HIS A 204 5.81 -12.22 -11.27
N ALA A 205 4.66 -12.75 -11.67
CA ALA A 205 3.41 -12.49 -10.97
C ALA A 205 3.48 -12.96 -9.51
N ALA A 206 3.97 -14.18 -9.28
CA ALA A 206 4.12 -14.73 -7.94
C ALA A 206 5.17 -13.96 -7.11
N LEU A 207 6.29 -13.51 -7.72
CA LEU A 207 7.31 -12.73 -7.04
C LEU A 207 6.79 -11.34 -6.64
N SER A 208 6.06 -10.67 -7.52
CA SER A 208 5.46 -9.37 -7.22
C SER A 208 4.46 -9.46 -6.06
N GLU A 209 3.58 -10.47 -6.08
CA GLU A 209 2.67 -10.77 -4.98
C GLU A 209 3.40 -11.12 -3.68
N TYR A 210 4.47 -11.91 -3.76
CA TYR A 210 5.30 -12.26 -2.62
C TYR A 210 5.88 -11.00 -1.97
N CYS A 211 6.50 -10.12 -2.76
CA CYS A 211 7.09 -8.89 -2.25
C CYS A 211 6.03 -7.97 -1.61
N PHE A 212 4.86 -7.84 -2.25
CA PHE A 212 3.74 -7.07 -1.71
C PHE A 212 3.30 -7.59 -0.34
N LEU A 213 3.05 -8.88 -0.22
CA LEU A 213 2.55 -9.51 1.00
C LEU A 213 3.60 -9.49 2.12
N LEU A 214 4.88 -9.70 1.78
CA LEU A 214 5.96 -9.64 2.76
C LEU A 214 6.14 -8.22 3.31
N CYS A 215 6.15 -7.21 2.43
CA CYS A 215 6.17 -5.82 2.88
C CYS A 215 4.97 -5.51 3.77
N ARG A 216 3.75 -5.85 3.37
CA ARG A 216 2.54 -5.62 4.17
C ARG A 216 2.63 -6.26 5.55
N MET A 217 3.09 -7.50 5.63
CA MET A 217 3.28 -8.22 6.89
C MET A 217 4.30 -7.53 7.81
N LEU A 218 5.44 -7.10 7.24
CA LEU A 218 6.51 -6.43 8.00
C LEU A 218 6.11 -5.02 8.45
N TYR A 219 5.36 -4.28 7.63
CA TYR A 219 4.76 -3.01 8.02
C TYR A 219 3.83 -3.19 9.23
N ALA A 220 2.93 -4.16 9.18
CA ALA A 220 2.04 -4.48 10.30
C ALA A 220 2.83 -4.89 11.54
N ALA A 221 3.88 -5.71 11.41
CA ALA A 221 4.75 -6.09 12.52
C ALA A 221 5.38 -4.88 13.22
N ASN A 222 5.72 -3.85 12.47
CA ASN A 222 6.29 -2.59 12.98
C ASN A 222 5.23 -1.52 13.31
N ARG A 223 3.94 -1.85 13.30
CA ARG A 223 2.82 -0.91 13.56
C ARG A 223 2.83 0.31 12.64
N VAL A 224 3.23 0.11 11.38
CA VAL A 224 3.20 1.12 10.32
C VAL A 224 2.14 0.69 9.30
N TYR A 225 1.27 1.61 8.90
CA TYR A 225 0.25 1.31 7.90
C TYR A 225 0.87 1.17 6.51
N PHE A 226 0.48 0.12 5.81
CA PHE A 226 0.99 -0.19 4.48
C PHE A 226 0.21 0.57 3.42
N ARG A 227 0.86 1.51 2.75
CA ARG A 227 0.24 2.33 1.70
C ARG A 227 0.11 1.60 0.35
N GLY A 228 0.92 0.56 0.14
CA GLY A 228 1.05 -0.18 -1.11
C GLY A 228 2.50 -0.42 -1.47
N ILE A 229 2.74 -1.04 -2.62
CA ILE A 229 4.11 -1.49 -2.99
C ILE A 229 5.05 -0.34 -3.41
N LYS A 230 4.49 0.81 -3.86
CA LYS A 230 5.30 1.96 -4.28
C LYS A 230 6.15 2.46 -3.12
N ARG A 231 7.48 2.40 -3.26
CA ARG A 231 8.46 2.77 -2.23
C ARG A 231 8.40 1.95 -0.93
N ALA A 232 7.64 0.86 -0.88
CA ALA A 232 7.47 0.07 0.33
C ALA A 232 8.80 -0.52 0.84
N ILE A 233 9.64 -1.04 -0.05
CA ILE A 233 10.93 -1.63 0.32
C ILE A 233 11.84 -0.57 0.96
N VAL A 234 11.95 0.60 0.35
CA VAL A 234 12.75 1.71 0.90
C VAL A 234 12.14 2.23 2.22
N GLY A 235 10.81 2.24 2.32
CA GLY A 235 10.10 2.68 3.52
C GLY A 235 10.33 1.80 4.75
N MET A 236 10.82 0.57 4.58
CA MET A 236 11.17 -0.31 5.70
C MET A 236 12.53 0.04 6.35
N ALA A 237 13.28 0.97 5.78
CA ALA A 237 14.56 1.39 6.38
C ALA A 237 14.32 1.91 7.82
N GLY A 238 14.97 1.27 8.76
CA GLY A 238 14.84 1.61 10.18
C GLY A 238 13.70 0.93 10.93
N PHE A 239 13.02 -0.05 10.35
CA PHE A 239 12.11 -0.92 11.10
C PHE A 239 12.89 -1.81 12.08
N ASP A 240 12.36 -1.97 13.29
CA ASP A 240 13.00 -2.79 14.32
C ASP A 240 12.78 -4.30 14.09
N THR A 241 11.65 -4.66 13.49
CA THR A 241 11.27 -6.06 13.22
C THR A 241 11.49 -6.36 11.74
N LEU A 242 12.73 -6.67 11.37
CA LEU A 242 13.12 -7.10 10.02
C LEU A 242 14.07 -8.30 10.05
N PRO A 243 14.04 -9.18 9.01
CA PRO A 243 15.17 -10.05 8.72
C PRO A 243 16.44 -9.25 8.40
N ALA A 244 17.60 -9.83 8.64
CA ALA A 244 18.87 -9.22 8.23
C ALA A 244 18.89 -8.96 6.71
N ASP A 245 19.34 -7.77 6.32
CA ASP A 245 19.50 -7.32 4.94
C ASP A 245 18.20 -7.46 4.10
N CYS A 246 17.02 -7.33 4.74
CA CYS A 246 15.74 -7.60 4.10
C CYS A 246 15.51 -6.75 2.85
N THR A 247 15.79 -5.46 2.92
CA THR A 247 15.57 -4.49 1.82
C THR A 247 16.48 -4.78 0.63
N GLU A 248 17.75 -5.05 0.88
CA GLU A 248 18.76 -5.38 -0.13
C GLU A 248 18.46 -6.73 -0.80
N ARG A 249 17.96 -7.68 -0.02
CA ARG A 249 17.58 -9.02 -0.51
C ARG A 249 16.37 -8.93 -1.42
N LEU A 250 15.34 -8.18 -1.04
CA LEU A 250 14.16 -7.93 -1.87
C LEU A 250 14.53 -7.20 -3.17
N ASP A 251 15.36 -6.15 -3.11
CA ASP A 251 15.81 -5.43 -4.30
C ASP A 251 16.60 -6.35 -5.23
N ARG A 252 17.49 -7.18 -4.70
CA ARG A 252 18.26 -8.17 -5.46
C ARG A 252 17.37 -9.21 -6.14
N MET A 253 16.35 -9.72 -5.44
CA MET A 253 15.40 -10.68 -6.00
C MET A 253 14.60 -10.07 -7.16
N LEU A 254 14.16 -8.81 -7.03
CA LEU A 254 13.41 -8.11 -8.06
C LEU A 254 14.25 -7.73 -9.29
N ARG A 255 15.56 -7.52 -9.13
CA ARG A 255 16.50 -7.20 -10.22
C ARG A 255 17.14 -8.43 -10.86
N ALA A 256 16.92 -9.61 -10.33
CA ALA A 256 17.53 -10.83 -10.85
C ALA A 256 17.04 -11.11 -12.29
N PRO A 257 17.96 -11.40 -13.24
CA PRO A 257 17.54 -11.83 -14.58
C PRO A 257 16.81 -13.17 -14.49
N LEU A 258 15.74 -13.34 -15.25
CA LEU A 258 14.95 -14.57 -15.21
C LEU A 258 15.47 -15.61 -16.21
N ASN A 259 16.34 -16.48 -15.73
CA ASN A 259 16.67 -17.75 -16.37
C ASN A 259 16.48 -18.89 -15.34
N GLY A 260 16.54 -20.14 -15.75
CA GLY A 260 16.22 -21.28 -14.89
C GLY A 260 16.99 -21.31 -13.57
N ASP A 261 18.29 -21.00 -13.60
CA ASP A 261 19.15 -21.04 -12.42
C ASP A 261 18.85 -19.89 -11.46
N THR A 262 18.65 -18.68 -12.00
CA THR A 262 18.34 -17.50 -11.19
C THR A 262 16.93 -17.57 -10.60
N MET A 263 15.93 -18.09 -11.34
CA MET A 263 14.59 -18.33 -10.82
C MET A 263 14.62 -19.28 -9.62
N SER A 264 15.41 -20.37 -9.72
CA SER A 264 15.60 -21.31 -8.60
C SER A 264 16.27 -20.64 -7.39
N GLY A 265 17.27 -19.80 -7.64
CA GLY A 265 17.95 -19.01 -6.61
C GLY A 265 16.99 -18.05 -5.89
N VAL A 266 16.17 -17.31 -6.65
CA VAL A 266 15.18 -16.38 -6.12
C VAL A 266 14.08 -17.11 -5.33
N ALA A 267 13.61 -18.27 -5.79
CA ALA A 267 12.60 -19.05 -5.06
C ALA A 267 13.12 -19.56 -3.71
N ARG A 268 14.39 -20.05 -3.65
CA ARG A 268 15.03 -20.42 -2.39
C ARG A 268 15.20 -19.22 -1.46
N GLU A 269 15.63 -18.09 -1.99
CA GLU A 269 15.81 -16.85 -1.23
C GLU A 269 14.48 -16.35 -0.65
N ALA A 270 13.39 -16.40 -1.42
CA ALA A 270 12.06 -16.05 -0.95
C ALA A 270 11.62 -16.95 0.21
N THR A 271 11.90 -18.25 0.13
CA THR A 271 11.60 -19.21 1.21
C THR A 271 12.38 -18.87 2.48
N ALA A 272 13.69 -18.66 2.36
CA ALA A 272 14.55 -18.33 3.49
C ALA A 272 14.16 -16.99 4.14
N LEU A 273 13.86 -15.99 3.31
CA LEU A 273 13.47 -14.67 3.79
C LEU A 273 12.13 -14.70 4.55
N LEU A 274 11.16 -15.48 4.05
CA LEU A 274 9.89 -15.67 4.75
C LEU A 274 10.07 -16.33 6.13
N SER A 275 10.87 -17.42 6.20
CA SER A 275 11.18 -18.07 7.47
C SER A 275 11.78 -17.10 8.48
N GLN A 276 12.80 -16.32 8.05
CA GLN A 276 13.44 -15.35 8.91
C GLN A 276 12.51 -14.19 9.32
N ALA A 277 11.57 -13.79 8.45
CA ALA A 277 10.57 -12.79 8.78
C ALA A 277 9.62 -13.28 9.88
N VAL A 278 9.15 -14.52 9.76
CA VAL A 278 8.32 -15.18 10.79
C VAL A 278 9.09 -15.27 12.11
N ASP A 279 10.36 -15.68 12.07
CA ASP A 279 11.20 -15.75 13.28
C ASP A 279 11.42 -14.38 13.93
N ALA A 280 11.64 -13.34 13.12
CA ALA A 280 11.79 -11.97 13.62
C ALA A 280 10.48 -11.48 14.30
N ILE A 281 9.33 -11.73 13.67
CA ILE A 281 8.03 -11.38 14.22
C ILE A 281 7.75 -12.15 15.52
N ASN A 282 8.03 -13.45 15.57
CA ASN A 282 7.83 -14.26 16.76
C ASN A 282 8.67 -13.81 17.95
N ARG A 283 9.87 -13.27 17.71
CA ARG A 283 10.73 -12.73 18.79
C ARG A 283 10.24 -11.39 19.34
N CYS A 284 9.60 -10.57 18.50
CA CYS A 284 9.27 -9.19 18.85
C CYS A 284 7.80 -8.98 19.22
N CYS A 285 6.93 -9.94 18.95
CA CYS A 285 5.49 -9.80 19.05
C CYS A 285 4.85 -10.81 20.04
N ASP A 286 5.54 -11.16 21.12
CA ASP A 286 5.02 -12.10 22.13
C ASP A 286 3.66 -11.69 22.71
N GLU A 287 3.40 -10.40 22.86
CA GLU A 287 2.13 -9.88 23.38
C GLU A 287 0.94 -10.11 22.45
N ASP A 288 1.19 -10.17 21.13
CA ASP A 288 0.15 -10.38 20.11
C ASP A 288 0.01 -11.85 19.69
N ARG A 289 0.90 -12.72 20.16
CA ARG A 289 0.91 -14.15 19.83
C ARG A 289 -0.38 -14.85 20.26
N ALA A 290 -1.02 -14.38 21.32
CA ALA A 290 -2.30 -14.89 21.79
C ALA A 290 -3.49 -14.52 20.90
N ALA A 291 -3.35 -13.46 20.07
CA ALA A 291 -4.38 -13.01 19.15
C ALA A 291 -4.26 -13.64 17.74
N ILE A 292 -3.17 -14.37 17.48
CA ILE A 292 -2.94 -15.07 16.20
C ILE A 292 -3.43 -16.51 16.40
N GLU A 293 -4.23 -17.02 15.46
CA GLU A 293 -4.77 -18.39 15.57
C GLU A 293 -3.66 -19.41 15.87
N PRO A 294 -3.83 -20.25 16.90
CA PRO A 294 -2.89 -21.31 17.22
C PRO A 294 -2.69 -22.20 15.97
N GLY A 295 -1.43 -22.45 15.59
CA GLY A 295 -1.08 -23.27 14.44
C GLY A 295 -0.78 -22.49 13.14
N LEU A 296 -1.07 -21.18 13.06
CA LEU A 296 -0.63 -20.36 11.92
C LEU A 296 0.90 -20.17 11.92
N TRP A 297 1.49 -20.17 13.11
CA TRP A 297 2.92 -19.99 13.34
C TRP A 297 3.68 -21.31 13.52
N ASP A 298 2.98 -22.41 13.79
CA ASP A 298 3.56 -23.76 13.82
C ASP A 298 3.79 -24.21 12.39
N TRP A 299 4.89 -23.77 11.82
CA TRP A 299 5.31 -24.10 10.47
C TRP A 299 5.94 -25.51 10.49
N PRO A 300 5.31 -26.54 9.90
CA PRO A 300 6.03 -27.76 9.63
C PRO A 300 7.11 -27.44 8.58
N ASP A 301 8.33 -27.79 8.90
CA ASP A 301 9.55 -27.67 8.13
C ASP A 301 9.39 -27.25 6.67
N LEU A 302 9.87 -26.05 6.32
CA LEU A 302 10.15 -25.65 4.95
C LEU A 302 11.13 -26.60 4.25
N ALA A 303 11.89 -27.39 5.03
CA ALA A 303 12.74 -28.50 4.58
C ALA A 303 11.98 -29.55 3.73
N VAL A 304 10.67 -29.68 3.87
CA VAL A 304 9.85 -30.57 3.03
C VAL A 304 9.81 -30.08 1.56
N LEU A 305 10.07 -28.80 1.29
CA LEU A 305 10.15 -28.27 -0.07
C LEU A 305 11.51 -28.49 -0.72
N GLU A 306 12.56 -28.75 0.06
CA GLU A 306 13.91 -28.97 -0.44
C GLU A 306 14.16 -30.40 -0.96
N GLY A 307 13.32 -31.36 -0.62
CA GLY A 307 13.59 -32.79 -0.86
C GLY A 307 12.63 -33.53 -1.79
N GLN A 308 11.51 -32.97 -2.22
CA GLN A 308 10.64 -33.67 -3.16
C GLN A 308 10.95 -33.26 -4.62
N PRO A 309 11.44 -34.20 -5.46
CA PRO A 309 11.42 -33.96 -6.89
C PRO A 309 9.95 -33.75 -7.27
N LEU A 310 9.63 -32.55 -7.80
CA LEU A 310 8.33 -32.27 -8.36
C LEU A 310 8.04 -33.37 -9.37
N ARG A 311 7.06 -34.24 -9.06
CA ARG A 311 6.65 -35.28 -9.99
C ARG A 311 6.24 -34.60 -11.29
N ARG A 312 6.84 -35.02 -12.38
CA ARG A 312 6.47 -34.62 -13.75
C ARG A 312 5.15 -35.28 -14.15
N ASP A 313 4.09 -35.03 -13.39
CA ASP A 313 2.75 -35.53 -13.71
C ASP A 313 1.95 -34.50 -14.52
N CYS A 314 2.59 -33.95 -15.53
CA CYS A 314 1.90 -33.27 -16.63
C CYS A 314 2.37 -33.88 -17.94
N GLU A 315 2.02 -35.15 -18.18
CA GLU A 315 1.88 -35.58 -19.56
C GLU A 315 0.73 -34.74 -20.17
N PRO A 316 0.92 -34.13 -21.34
CA PRO A 316 -0.17 -33.45 -22.00
C PRO A 316 -1.28 -34.47 -22.22
N ARG A 317 -2.46 -34.22 -21.68
CA ARG A 317 -3.65 -35.02 -21.98
C ARG A 317 -3.76 -35.08 -23.48
N GLN A 318 -3.53 -36.24 -24.05
CA GLN A 318 -3.80 -36.50 -25.45
C GLN A 318 -5.27 -36.12 -25.72
N ALA A 319 -5.46 -35.21 -26.67
CA ALA A 319 -6.78 -34.78 -27.09
C ALA A 319 -7.57 -36.03 -27.49
N SER A 320 -8.65 -36.34 -26.79
CA SER A 320 -9.57 -37.40 -27.18
C SER A 320 -10.02 -37.14 -28.62
N PRO A 321 -9.98 -38.15 -29.51
CA PRO A 321 -10.46 -37.98 -30.88
C PRO A 321 -11.95 -37.62 -30.82
N ARG A 322 -12.32 -36.56 -31.55
CA ARG A 322 -13.71 -36.18 -31.75
C ARG A 322 -14.43 -37.38 -32.35
N ARG A 323 -15.46 -37.90 -31.67
CA ARG A 323 -16.38 -38.87 -32.27
C ARG A 323 -17.03 -38.19 -33.47
N GLY A 324 -16.87 -38.81 -34.61
CA GLY A 324 -17.50 -38.38 -35.85
C GLY A 324 -19.02 -38.38 -35.71
N GLU A 325 -19.63 -37.33 -36.18
CA GLU A 325 -21.05 -37.30 -36.49
C GLU A 325 -21.22 -38.18 -37.72
N GLU A 326 -21.81 -39.35 -37.53
CA GLU A 326 -22.48 -40.13 -38.57
C GLU A 326 -23.98 -40.07 -38.28
N GLY A 327 -24.77 -39.63 -39.26
CA GLY A 327 -26.22 -39.79 -39.35
C GLY A 327 -26.95 -38.50 -39.60
#